data_968d42511908f27832cf805d46380c3d
#
_entry.id   968d42511908f27832cf805d46380c3d
#
_cell.length_a   1.000
_cell.length_b   1.000
_cell.length_c   1.000
_cell.angle_alpha   90.00
_cell.angle_beta   90.00
_cell.angle_gamma   90.00
#
_symmetry.space_group_name_H-M   'P 1'
#
loop_
_entity.id
_entity.type
_entity.pdbx_description
1 polymer ?
#
loop_
_entity_poly.entity_id
_entity_poly.type
_entity_poly.pdbx_seq_one_letter_code
_entity_poly.pdbx_strand_id
1 'polypeptide(L)'
;MYPYFKESGADFHIRLAETVAQTIESDLPAVEDVTFETVQKSKKLLMIIAEKIPFIPNISKLCQALGTTRDSCLKILYALDRAGVLNLLTTELKSYKKLVNPDKIYIGNSNIMQALGGSCDIGTIRETFFANQVGARYPLQYPKKGDFFACGKYLFEIGGAGKTFDQIKDEPDSYLAVDDIEIGSGARIPLWMFGFLY
;
A
#
# COMPACT_ATOMS: atom_id res chain seq x y z
N MET A 1 -1.81 -14.45 -6.16
CA MET A 1 -1.82 -14.22 -7.63
C MET A 1 -3.26 -13.93 -8.04
N TYR A 2 -3.49 -12.94 -8.90
CA TYR A 2 -4.83 -12.68 -9.43
C TYR A 2 -5.26 -13.84 -10.34
N PRO A 3 -6.50 -14.35 -10.22
CA PRO A 3 -6.93 -15.57 -10.90
C PRO A 3 -6.84 -15.48 -12.44
N TYR A 4 -7.02 -14.30 -13.00
CA TYR A 4 -7.03 -14.08 -14.47
C TYR A 4 -5.66 -13.80 -15.08
N PHE A 5 -4.58 -13.77 -14.30
CA PHE A 5 -3.26 -13.35 -14.79
C PHE A 5 -2.79 -14.17 -16.00
N LYS A 6 -2.95 -15.51 -15.95
CA LYS A 6 -2.52 -16.39 -17.05
C LYS A 6 -3.44 -16.34 -18.27
N GLU A 7 -4.72 -16.02 -18.09
CA GLU A 7 -5.73 -16.08 -19.13
C GLU A 7 -5.91 -14.75 -19.85
N SER A 8 -5.64 -13.63 -19.18
CA SER A 8 -5.96 -12.29 -19.69
C SER A 8 -4.90 -11.73 -20.64
N GLY A 9 -3.67 -12.23 -20.60
CA GLY A 9 -2.60 -11.71 -21.45
C GLY A 9 -2.46 -10.18 -21.40
N ALA A 10 -2.57 -9.53 -22.56
CA ALA A 10 -2.48 -8.07 -22.68
C ALA A 10 -3.61 -7.30 -21.94
N ASP A 11 -4.77 -7.94 -21.74
CA ASP A 11 -5.95 -7.32 -21.12
C ASP A 11 -5.92 -7.41 -19.58
N PHE A 12 -4.88 -7.98 -19.00
CA PHE A 12 -4.79 -8.20 -17.55
C PHE A 12 -5.03 -6.91 -16.73
N HIS A 13 -4.38 -5.82 -17.07
CA HIS A 13 -4.52 -4.56 -16.33
C HIS A 13 -5.90 -3.93 -16.52
N ILE A 14 -6.52 -4.08 -17.70
CA ILE A 14 -7.89 -3.60 -17.95
C ILE A 14 -8.86 -4.35 -17.03
N ARG A 15 -8.81 -5.68 -17.03
CA ARG A 15 -9.65 -6.51 -16.15
C ARG A 15 -9.40 -6.26 -14.66
N LEU A 16 -8.15 -5.98 -14.30
CA LEU A 16 -7.83 -5.64 -12.91
C LEU A 16 -8.43 -4.30 -12.52
N ALA A 17 -8.38 -3.28 -13.39
CA ALA A 17 -9.04 -2.00 -13.15
C ALA A 17 -10.55 -2.16 -12.99
N GLU A 18 -11.20 -2.99 -13.84
CA GLU A 18 -12.62 -3.34 -13.72
C GLU A 18 -12.91 -4.04 -12.39
N THR A 19 -12.05 -4.97 -11.96
CA THR A 19 -12.19 -5.66 -10.67
C THR A 19 -12.12 -4.66 -9.50
N VAL A 20 -11.17 -3.72 -9.53
CA VAL A 20 -11.08 -2.66 -8.51
C VAL A 20 -12.33 -1.78 -8.51
N ALA A 21 -12.83 -1.40 -9.70
CA ALA A 21 -14.05 -0.63 -9.82
C ALA A 21 -15.25 -1.40 -9.23
N GLN A 22 -15.40 -2.68 -9.54
CA GLN A 22 -16.46 -3.55 -9.01
C GLN A 22 -16.35 -3.69 -7.48
N THR A 23 -15.14 -3.85 -6.93
CA THR A 23 -14.93 -3.91 -5.48
C THR A 23 -15.45 -2.65 -4.79
N ILE A 24 -15.21 -1.46 -5.37
CA ILE A 24 -15.69 -0.20 -4.81
C ILE A 24 -17.19 -0.01 -5.02
N GLU A 25 -17.75 -0.45 -6.15
CA GLU A 25 -19.15 -0.22 -6.53
C GLU A 25 -20.13 -1.22 -5.91
N SER A 26 -19.71 -2.45 -5.73
CA SER A 26 -20.57 -3.57 -5.35
C SER A 26 -20.16 -4.21 -4.03
N ASP A 27 -18.89 -4.58 -3.86
CA ASP A 27 -18.46 -5.34 -2.69
C ASP A 27 -18.40 -4.45 -1.44
N LEU A 28 -17.91 -3.21 -1.58
CA LEU A 28 -17.83 -2.28 -0.47
C LEU A 28 -19.21 -1.92 0.10
N PRO A 29 -20.24 -1.55 -0.71
CA PRO A 29 -21.59 -1.33 -0.21
C PRO A 29 -22.27 -2.57 0.37
N ALA A 30 -21.86 -3.77 -0.03
CA ALA A 30 -22.44 -5.01 0.48
C ALA A 30 -22.01 -5.31 1.93
N VAL A 31 -20.85 -4.80 2.37
CA VAL A 31 -20.26 -5.07 3.70
C VAL A 31 -20.20 -3.83 4.61
N GLU A 32 -20.37 -2.65 4.04
CA GLU A 32 -20.34 -1.36 4.72
C GLU A 32 -21.62 -0.58 4.38
N ASP A 33 -22.13 0.18 5.33
CA ASP A 33 -23.25 1.10 5.08
C ASP A 33 -22.73 2.35 4.33
N VAL A 34 -22.56 2.21 3.02
CA VAL A 34 -22.05 3.28 2.14
C VAL A 34 -23.12 3.73 1.13
N THR A 35 -23.26 5.04 1.01
CA THR A 35 -24.14 5.66 0.03
C THR A 35 -23.50 5.71 -1.35
N PHE A 36 -24.30 5.90 -2.40
CA PHE A 36 -23.79 6.13 -3.75
C PHE A 36 -22.77 7.29 -3.82
N GLU A 37 -23.00 8.36 -3.07
CA GLU A 37 -22.07 9.49 -2.98
C GLU A 37 -20.72 9.06 -2.41
N THR A 38 -20.71 8.18 -1.39
CA THR A 38 -19.49 7.63 -0.80
C THR A 38 -18.72 6.79 -1.79
N VAL A 39 -19.40 5.99 -2.62
CA VAL A 39 -18.78 5.21 -3.71
C VAL A 39 -18.07 6.15 -4.70
N GLN A 40 -18.71 7.23 -5.14
CA GLN A 40 -18.11 8.20 -6.06
C GLN A 40 -16.89 8.90 -5.43
N LYS A 41 -16.99 9.27 -4.15
CA LYS A 41 -15.86 9.85 -3.39
C LYS A 41 -14.70 8.85 -3.24
N SER A 42 -14.99 7.55 -3.05
CA SER A 42 -13.98 6.49 -2.96
C SER A 42 -13.19 6.35 -4.26
N LYS A 43 -13.87 6.36 -5.42
CA LYS A 43 -13.21 6.35 -6.73
C LYS A 43 -12.34 7.58 -6.95
N LYS A 44 -12.87 8.77 -6.66
CA LYS A 44 -12.13 10.01 -6.80
C LYS A 44 -10.89 10.03 -5.89
N LEU A 45 -11.03 9.56 -4.64
CA LEU A 45 -9.92 9.44 -3.70
C LEU A 45 -8.83 8.51 -4.23
N LEU A 46 -9.22 7.33 -4.74
CA LEU A 46 -8.28 6.36 -5.30
C LEU A 46 -7.47 6.95 -6.46
N MET A 47 -8.12 7.69 -7.37
CA MET A 47 -7.43 8.37 -8.48
C MET A 47 -6.43 9.41 -7.98
N ILE A 48 -6.82 10.25 -7.00
CA ILE A 48 -5.91 11.25 -6.40
C ILE A 48 -4.67 10.59 -5.78
N ILE A 49 -4.86 9.44 -5.13
CA ILE A 49 -3.76 8.70 -4.51
C ILE A 49 -2.89 8.07 -5.60
N ALA A 50 -3.47 7.42 -6.60
CA ALA A 50 -2.75 6.73 -7.67
C ALA A 50 -1.80 7.65 -8.46
N GLU A 51 -2.14 8.93 -8.59
CA GLU A 51 -1.29 9.93 -9.27
C GLU A 51 -0.02 10.32 -8.50
N LYS A 52 0.07 10.03 -7.20
CA LYS A 52 1.10 10.60 -6.28
C LYS A 52 1.75 9.59 -5.36
N ILE A 53 1.81 8.34 -5.74
CA ILE A 53 2.36 7.26 -4.89
C ILE A 53 3.89 7.28 -4.88
N PRO A 54 4.54 6.99 -3.71
CA PRO A 54 3.97 6.81 -2.38
C PRO A 54 3.41 8.13 -1.84
N PHE A 55 2.25 8.06 -1.19
CA PHE A 55 1.49 9.24 -0.83
C PHE A 55 1.56 9.54 0.68
N ILE A 56 2.14 10.69 1.04
CA ILE A 56 2.06 11.25 2.38
C ILE A 56 0.79 12.11 2.45
N PRO A 57 -0.26 11.65 3.15
CA PRO A 57 -1.56 12.28 3.05
C PRO A 57 -1.63 13.61 3.81
N ASN A 58 -2.17 14.63 3.12
CA ASN A 58 -2.73 15.79 3.79
C ASN A 58 -4.25 15.63 3.86
N ILE A 59 -4.76 15.13 4.99
CA ILE A 59 -6.17 14.80 5.15
C ILE A 59 -7.08 16.02 4.91
N SER A 60 -6.68 17.21 5.34
CA SER A 60 -7.47 18.43 5.11
C SER A 60 -7.61 18.75 3.61
N LYS A 61 -6.54 18.62 2.83
CA LYS A 61 -6.60 18.79 1.37
C LYS A 61 -7.43 17.72 0.69
N LEU A 62 -7.35 16.47 1.17
CA LEU A 62 -8.20 15.38 0.67
C LEU A 62 -9.68 15.65 0.95
N CYS A 63 -10.02 16.09 2.16
CA CYS A 63 -11.39 16.46 2.52
C CYS A 63 -11.91 17.58 1.61
N GLN A 64 -11.12 18.59 1.36
CA GLN A 64 -11.48 19.70 0.46
C GLN A 64 -11.70 19.19 -0.99
N ALA A 65 -10.79 18.37 -1.51
CA ALA A 65 -10.89 17.82 -2.86
C ALA A 65 -12.11 16.91 -3.05
N LEU A 66 -12.53 16.20 -1.99
CA LEU A 66 -13.68 15.29 -2.00
C LEU A 66 -14.99 15.96 -1.59
N GLY A 67 -14.96 17.21 -1.10
CA GLY A 67 -16.14 17.87 -0.53
C GLY A 67 -16.72 17.07 0.64
N THR A 68 -15.89 16.64 1.61
CA THR A 68 -16.31 15.76 2.69
C THR A 68 -15.67 16.13 4.03
N THR A 69 -16.22 15.57 5.12
CA THR A 69 -15.65 15.75 6.46
C THR A 69 -14.41 14.87 6.67
N ARG A 70 -13.59 15.20 7.68
CA ARG A 70 -12.44 14.39 8.08
C ARG A 70 -12.82 12.95 8.40
N ASP A 71 -13.89 12.76 9.18
CA ASP A 71 -14.35 11.44 9.59
C ASP A 71 -14.80 10.60 8.39
N SER A 72 -15.56 11.19 7.47
CA SER A 72 -15.97 10.51 6.24
C SER A 72 -14.78 10.17 5.35
N CYS A 73 -13.79 11.08 5.21
CA CYS A 73 -12.57 10.82 4.45
C CYS A 73 -11.78 9.64 5.05
N LEU A 74 -11.59 9.61 6.38
CA LEU A 74 -10.92 8.51 7.05
C LEU A 74 -11.69 7.20 6.92
N LYS A 75 -13.03 7.21 7.06
CA LYS A 75 -13.85 6.01 6.83
C LYS A 75 -13.62 5.44 5.42
N ILE A 76 -13.60 6.28 4.39
CA ILE A 76 -13.32 5.85 3.01
C ILE A 76 -11.91 5.25 2.90
N LEU A 77 -10.89 5.91 3.45
CA LEU A 77 -9.51 5.40 3.42
C LEU A 77 -9.42 4.02 4.06
N TYR A 78 -9.97 3.86 5.27
CA TYR A 78 -9.93 2.58 5.98
C TYR A 78 -10.81 1.51 5.33
N ALA A 79 -11.89 1.87 4.66
CA ALA A 79 -12.70 0.94 3.88
C ALA A 79 -11.93 0.41 2.67
N LEU A 80 -11.21 1.27 1.93
CA LEU A 80 -10.34 0.87 0.83
C LEU A 80 -9.13 0.03 1.29
N ASP A 81 -8.59 0.29 2.49
CA ASP A 81 -7.54 -0.53 3.12
C ASP A 81 -8.07 -1.93 3.44
N ARG A 82 -9.27 -2.06 4.05
CA ARG A 82 -9.91 -3.36 4.29
C ARG A 82 -10.21 -4.13 3.01
N ALA A 83 -10.59 -3.43 1.95
CA ALA A 83 -10.82 -4.03 0.63
C ALA A 83 -9.53 -4.44 -0.10
N GLY A 84 -8.34 -4.17 0.47
CA GLY A 84 -7.06 -4.47 -0.15
C GLY A 84 -6.70 -3.58 -1.35
N VAL A 85 -7.46 -2.51 -1.58
CA VAL A 85 -7.19 -1.53 -2.66
C VAL A 85 -6.11 -0.54 -2.26
N LEU A 86 -6.03 -0.22 -0.97
CA LEU A 86 -4.98 0.59 -0.36
C LEU A 86 -4.23 -0.19 0.72
N ASN A 87 -3.07 0.32 1.10
CA ASN A 87 -2.28 -0.09 2.26
C ASN A 87 -1.94 1.15 3.08
N LEU A 88 -2.63 1.33 4.20
CA LEU A 88 -2.41 2.45 5.09
C LEU A 88 -1.32 2.10 6.10
N LEU A 89 -0.30 2.94 6.24
CA LEU A 89 0.69 2.85 7.30
C LEU A 89 0.47 3.95 8.32
N THR A 90 0.58 3.58 9.58
CA THR A 90 0.51 4.47 10.74
C THR A 90 1.71 4.21 11.64
N THR A 91 2.17 5.22 12.36
CA THR A 91 3.25 5.10 13.36
C THR A 91 2.82 4.16 14.50
N GLU A 92 1.56 4.23 14.93
CA GLU A 92 0.96 3.26 15.86
C GLU A 92 0.33 2.09 15.08
N LEU A 93 0.09 0.96 15.72
CA LEU A 93 -0.63 -0.14 15.09
C LEU A 93 -2.03 0.30 14.68
N LYS A 94 -2.42 -0.08 13.47
CA LYS A 94 -3.74 0.24 12.91
C LYS A 94 -4.86 -0.28 13.80
N SER A 95 -5.87 0.55 13.99
CA SER A 95 -7.12 0.16 14.64
C SER A 95 -8.30 0.64 13.81
N TYR A 96 -9.13 -0.30 13.36
CA TYR A 96 -10.37 0.04 12.63
C TYR A 96 -11.48 0.59 13.56
N LYS A 97 -11.29 0.49 14.89
CA LYS A 97 -12.20 1.11 15.88
C LYS A 97 -11.87 2.56 16.12
N LYS A 98 -10.58 2.93 16.03
CA LYS A 98 -10.11 4.30 16.18
C LYS A 98 -9.39 4.73 14.91
N LEU A 99 -10.10 5.46 14.05
CA LEU A 99 -9.54 5.95 12.79
C LEU A 99 -8.55 7.08 13.06
N VAL A 100 -7.27 6.81 12.84
CA VAL A 100 -6.19 7.80 12.93
C VAL A 100 -5.77 8.24 11.52
N ASN A 101 -5.11 9.37 11.40
CA ASN A 101 -4.53 9.76 10.12
C ASN A 101 -3.44 8.75 9.74
N PRO A 102 -3.47 8.20 8.52
CA PRO A 102 -2.33 7.46 8.03
C PRO A 102 -1.12 8.39 7.80
N ASP A 103 0.06 7.88 8.09
CA ASP A 103 1.33 8.59 7.88
C ASP A 103 1.83 8.41 6.45
N LYS A 104 1.58 7.25 5.85
CA LYS A 104 1.91 6.93 4.46
C LYS A 104 0.85 6.02 3.85
N ILE A 105 0.57 6.18 2.57
CA ILE A 105 -0.42 5.39 1.84
C ILE A 105 0.24 4.80 0.60
N TYR A 106 0.07 3.49 0.40
CA TYR A 106 0.41 2.78 -0.82
C TYR A 106 -0.87 2.25 -1.49
N ILE A 107 -0.80 1.98 -2.78
CA ILE A 107 -1.80 1.13 -3.43
C ILE A 107 -1.63 -0.31 -2.91
N GLY A 108 -2.72 -1.04 -2.78
CA GLY A 108 -2.73 -2.38 -2.18
C GLY A 108 -1.80 -3.39 -2.87
N ASN A 109 -1.51 -3.19 -4.17
CA ASN A 109 -0.63 -4.07 -4.94
C ASN A 109 -0.04 -3.33 -6.14
N SER A 110 1.20 -3.67 -6.53
CA SER A 110 1.88 -3.07 -7.70
C SER A 110 1.15 -3.27 -9.03
N ASN A 111 0.40 -4.38 -9.21
CA ASN A 111 -0.42 -4.57 -10.41
C ASN A 111 -1.63 -3.64 -10.43
N ILE A 112 -2.29 -3.41 -9.29
CA ILE A 112 -3.37 -2.41 -9.18
C ILE A 112 -2.84 -1.03 -9.55
N MET A 113 -1.65 -0.68 -9.08
CA MET A 113 -1.00 0.58 -9.38
C MET A 113 -0.81 0.79 -10.89
N GLN A 114 -0.32 -0.24 -11.61
CA GLN A 114 -0.20 -0.20 -13.06
C GLN A 114 -1.56 -0.16 -13.77
N ALA A 115 -2.55 -0.90 -13.27
CA ALA A 115 -3.91 -0.92 -13.84
C ALA A 115 -4.62 0.43 -13.74
N LEU A 116 -4.29 1.24 -12.72
CA LEU A 116 -4.83 2.59 -12.55
C LEU A 116 -4.09 3.66 -13.39
N GLY A 117 -3.10 3.27 -14.18
CA GLY A 117 -2.37 4.17 -15.08
C GLY A 117 -1.35 5.09 -14.40
N GLY A 118 -1.00 4.81 -13.14
CA GLY A 118 0.02 5.56 -12.41
C GLY A 118 1.41 5.35 -13.04
N SER A 119 2.14 6.45 -13.29
CA SER A 119 3.57 6.35 -13.58
C SER A 119 4.31 6.11 -12.28
N CYS A 120 4.94 4.94 -12.14
CA CYS A 120 5.57 4.55 -10.90
C CYS A 120 7.07 4.40 -11.11
N ASP A 121 7.84 5.05 -10.25
CA ASP A 121 9.25 4.76 -10.16
C ASP A 121 9.48 3.37 -9.54
N ILE A 122 10.62 2.78 -9.83
CA ILE A 122 10.94 1.43 -9.38
C ILE A 122 11.03 1.33 -7.83
N GLY A 123 11.39 2.41 -7.14
CA GLY A 123 11.41 2.46 -5.68
C GLY A 123 10.01 2.27 -5.11
N THR A 124 9.05 2.99 -5.66
CA THR A 124 7.62 2.86 -5.29
C THR A 124 7.07 1.45 -5.54
N ILE A 125 7.45 0.81 -6.65
CA ILE A 125 7.06 -0.59 -6.94
C ILE A 125 7.61 -1.52 -5.88
N ARG A 126 8.88 -1.39 -5.50
CA ARG A 126 9.56 -2.20 -4.47
C ARG A 126 8.89 -2.04 -3.10
N GLU A 127 8.66 -0.81 -2.67
CA GLU A 127 7.99 -0.51 -1.40
C GLU A 127 6.54 -1.05 -1.38
N THR A 128 5.79 -0.86 -2.47
CA THR A 128 4.43 -1.39 -2.61
C THR A 128 4.40 -2.92 -2.55
N PHE A 129 5.35 -3.57 -3.21
CA PHE A 129 5.49 -5.03 -3.14
C PHE A 129 5.74 -5.49 -1.70
N PHE A 130 6.72 -4.88 -1.01
CA PHE A 130 7.03 -5.22 0.37
C PHE A 130 5.83 -5.00 1.29
N ALA A 131 5.18 -3.83 1.20
CA ALA A 131 3.99 -3.51 1.98
C ALA A 131 2.86 -4.53 1.78
N ASN A 132 2.62 -4.95 0.53
CA ASN A 132 1.61 -5.95 0.21
C ASN A 132 1.97 -7.34 0.76
N GLN A 133 3.17 -7.84 0.51
CA GLN A 133 3.55 -9.21 0.89
C GLN A 133 3.68 -9.37 2.41
N VAL A 134 4.39 -8.46 3.05
CA VAL A 134 4.60 -8.52 4.51
C VAL A 134 3.32 -8.12 5.25
N GLY A 135 2.64 -7.06 4.81
CA GLY A 135 1.40 -6.58 5.43
C GLY A 135 0.24 -7.58 5.40
N ALA A 136 0.23 -8.53 4.44
CA ALA A 136 -0.75 -9.61 4.38
C ALA A 136 -0.65 -10.61 5.55
N ARG A 137 0.51 -10.71 6.21
CA ARG A 137 0.79 -11.68 7.27
C ARG A 137 1.16 -11.05 8.60
N TYR A 138 1.81 -9.89 8.56
CA TYR A 138 2.41 -9.28 9.72
C TYR A 138 2.00 -7.81 9.83
N PRO A 139 1.82 -7.31 11.07
CA PRO A 139 1.54 -5.90 11.27
C PRO A 139 2.72 -5.05 10.82
N LEU A 140 2.43 -4.07 9.95
CA LEU A 140 3.37 -3.07 9.48
C LEU A 140 3.02 -1.71 10.06
N GLN A 141 4.05 -0.94 10.40
CA GLN A 141 3.97 0.42 10.90
C GLN A 141 4.89 1.33 10.10
N TYR A 142 4.58 2.62 10.10
CA TYR A 142 5.46 3.65 9.56
C TYR A 142 6.52 4.03 10.60
N PRO A 143 7.82 3.77 10.35
CA PRO A 143 8.88 4.08 11.30
C PRO A 143 9.32 5.53 11.22
N LYS A 144 10.05 6.01 12.23
CA LYS A 144 10.74 7.31 12.19
C LYS A 144 11.96 7.31 11.28
N LYS A 145 12.59 6.16 11.09
CA LYS A 145 13.72 5.91 10.19
C LYS A 145 13.44 4.65 9.40
N GLY A 146 13.98 4.56 8.18
CA GLY A 146 13.70 3.46 7.29
C GLY A 146 12.32 3.54 6.65
N ASP A 147 11.91 2.48 5.95
CA ASP A 147 10.66 2.45 5.19
C ASP A 147 9.53 1.73 5.92
N PHE A 148 9.82 0.63 6.63
CA PHE A 148 8.82 -0.19 7.30
C PHE A 148 9.32 -0.72 8.65
N PHE A 149 8.42 -0.76 9.63
CA PHE A 149 8.63 -1.43 10.91
C PHE A 149 7.65 -2.59 11.05
N ALA A 150 8.17 -3.81 11.10
CA ALA A 150 7.38 -5.04 11.07
C ALA A 150 7.40 -5.77 12.42
N CYS A 151 6.25 -6.31 12.82
CA CYS A 151 6.08 -7.14 14.02
C CYS A 151 6.50 -6.43 15.33
N GLY A 152 6.52 -5.10 15.36
CA GLY A 152 7.00 -4.34 16.52
C GLY A 152 8.48 -4.55 16.86
N LYS A 153 9.29 -5.06 15.91
CA LYS A 153 10.66 -5.44 16.14
C LYS A 153 11.61 -5.12 14.98
N TYR A 154 11.25 -5.48 13.76
CA TYR A 154 12.18 -5.49 12.63
C TYR A 154 12.03 -4.22 11.79
N LEU A 155 13.12 -3.49 11.62
CA LEU A 155 13.19 -2.30 10.78
C LEU A 155 13.71 -2.67 9.39
N PHE A 156 13.00 -2.21 8.36
CA PHE A 156 13.38 -2.46 6.97
C PHE A 156 13.57 -1.15 6.20
N GLU A 157 14.60 -1.16 5.38
CA GLU A 157 14.86 -0.19 4.32
C GLU A 157 14.81 -0.91 2.98
N ILE A 158 14.08 -0.36 2.00
CA ILE A 158 13.85 -1.02 0.72
C ILE A 158 14.67 -0.33 -0.38
N GLY A 159 15.24 -1.12 -1.29
CA GLY A 159 15.97 -0.53 -2.40
C GLY A 159 16.45 -1.51 -3.45
N GLY A 160 17.21 -0.99 -4.43
CA GLY A 160 17.91 -1.79 -5.43
C GLY A 160 19.29 -2.26 -4.94
N ALA A 161 20.04 -2.94 -5.81
CA ALA A 161 21.33 -3.56 -5.48
C ALA A 161 22.35 -2.60 -4.85
N GLY A 162 22.30 -1.30 -5.19
CA GLY A 162 23.19 -0.26 -4.65
C GLY A 162 22.75 0.36 -3.31
N LYS A 163 21.63 -0.09 -2.72
CA LYS A 163 21.15 0.46 -1.45
C LYS A 163 22.14 0.22 -0.31
N THR A 164 22.39 1.26 0.48
CA THR A 164 23.31 1.23 1.62
C THR A 164 22.58 1.22 2.96
N PHE A 165 23.27 0.85 4.03
CA PHE A 165 22.77 0.81 5.40
C PHE A 165 22.74 2.17 6.10
N ASP A 166 23.18 3.25 5.46
CA ASP A 166 23.48 4.53 6.12
C ASP A 166 22.33 5.09 6.95
N GLN A 167 21.07 4.87 6.51
CA GLN A 167 19.88 5.40 7.19
C GLN A 167 19.51 4.62 8.45
N ILE A 168 19.81 3.31 8.50
CA ILE A 168 19.33 2.39 9.56
C ILE A 168 20.45 1.61 10.26
N LYS A 169 21.74 1.88 9.95
CA LYS A 169 22.89 1.11 10.46
C LYS A 169 23.00 1.06 11.98
N ASP A 170 22.53 2.11 12.66
CA ASP A 170 22.59 2.25 14.12
C ASP A 170 21.30 1.75 14.82
N GLU A 171 20.32 1.28 14.05
CA GLU A 171 19.08 0.77 14.59
C GLU A 171 19.16 -0.75 14.82
N PRO A 172 18.72 -1.25 15.97
CA PRO A 172 18.72 -2.69 16.24
C PRO A 172 17.76 -3.42 15.32
N ASP A 173 18.00 -4.71 15.08
CA ASP A 173 17.14 -5.57 14.24
C ASP A 173 16.77 -4.94 12.88
N SER A 174 17.74 -4.24 12.25
CA SER A 174 17.56 -3.55 10.98
C SER A 174 18.06 -4.36 9.79
N TYR A 175 17.34 -4.30 8.67
CA TYR A 175 17.58 -5.11 7.48
C TYR A 175 17.36 -4.28 6.21
N LEU A 176 18.13 -4.57 5.17
CA LEU A 176 17.86 -4.10 3.80
C LEU A 176 17.10 -5.17 3.02
N ALA A 177 15.92 -4.85 2.53
CA ALA A 177 15.23 -5.65 1.53
C ALA A 177 15.63 -5.14 0.14
N VAL A 178 16.45 -5.91 -0.55
CA VAL A 178 17.18 -5.46 -1.75
C VAL A 178 16.68 -6.18 -2.99
N ASP A 179 16.27 -5.42 -3.99
CA ASP A 179 15.96 -5.92 -5.31
C ASP A 179 17.23 -6.07 -6.17
N ASP A 180 17.12 -6.82 -7.26
CA ASP A 180 18.23 -7.11 -8.21
C ASP A 180 19.41 -7.85 -7.57
N ILE A 181 19.17 -8.66 -6.51
CA ILE A 181 20.13 -9.62 -5.97
C ILE A 181 19.48 -10.99 -5.82
N GLU A 182 20.22 -12.05 -6.11
CA GLU A 182 19.74 -13.43 -5.99
C GLU A 182 19.98 -14.00 -4.59
N ILE A 183 21.10 -13.66 -3.97
CA ILE A 183 21.56 -14.21 -2.69
C ILE A 183 21.73 -13.09 -1.66
N GLY A 184 21.16 -13.31 -0.48
CA GLY A 184 21.34 -12.42 0.67
C GLY A 184 22.68 -12.62 1.37
N SER A 185 23.11 -11.60 2.11
CA SER A 185 24.32 -11.65 2.93
C SER A 185 24.16 -10.76 4.16
N GLY A 186 24.36 -11.31 5.35
CA GLY A 186 24.20 -10.60 6.61
C GLY A 186 22.77 -10.07 6.76
N ALA A 187 22.63 -8.75 6.93
CA ALA A 187 21.34 -8.10 7.04
C ALA A 187 20.72 -7.66 5.69
N ARG A 188 21.30 -8.06 4.56
CA ARG A 188 20.75 -7.84 3.21
C ARG A 188 19.92 -9.05 2.78
N ILE A 189 18.64 -8.87 2.59
CA ILE A 189 17.68 -9.92 2.21
C ILE A 189 17.18 -9.63 0.81
N PRO A 190 17.21 -10.57 -0.14
CA PRO A 190 16.61 -10.38 -1.45
C PRO A 190 15.12 -10.03 -1.36
N LEU A 191 14.69 -8.96 -2.02
CA LEU A 191 13.31 -8.48 -1.94
C LEU A 191 12.30 -9.55 -2.40
N TRP A 192 12.65 -10.35 -3.42
CA TRP A 192 11.79 -11.40 -3.94
C TRP A 192 11.42 -12.48 -2.90
N MET A 193 12.27 -12.71 -1.88
CA MET A 193 12.01 -13.71 -0.83
C MET A 193 10.75 -13.38 -0.02
N PHE A 194 10.41 -12.10 0.13
CA PHE A 194 9.18 -11.69 0.83
C PHE A 194 7.90 -12.10 0.09
N GLY A 195 8.00 -12.45 -1.20
CA GLY A 195 6.90 -13.02 -1.97
C GLY A 195 6.51 -14.45 -1.58
N PHE A 196 7.23 -15.10 -0.67
CA PHE A 196 6.98 -16.48 -0.21
C PHE A 196 6.51 -16.57 1.24
N LEU A 197 6.01 -15.49 1.82
CA LEU A 197 5.51 -15.44 3.19
C LEU A 197 4.06 -16.00 3.35
N TYR A 198 3.62 -16.93 2.54
CA TYR A 198 2.28 -17.55 2.57
C TYR A 198 2.29 -19.00 3.05
#